data_1a58e37493ebbdf4aa6b763787812c80
#
_entry.id   1a58e37493ebbdf4aa6b763787812c80
#
_cell.length_a   1.000
_cell.length_b   1.000
_cell.length_c   1.000
_cell.angle_alpha   90.00
_cell.angle_beta   90.00
_cell.angle_gamma   90.00
#
_symmetry.space_group_name_H-M   'P 1'
#
loop_
_entity.id
_entity.type
_entity.pdbx_description
1 polymer ?
#
loop_
_entity_poly.entity_id
_entity_poly.type
_entity_poly.pdbx_seq_one_letter_code
_entity_poly.pdbx_strand_id
1 'polypeptide(L)'
;MATRREFVQALPAVGTAFAVGGRLVLEDSPARAQGAPAPLTGHFHPKGKAPSKFTVDALRQARAGLPFDDTRDFEEQKKGLIAPMPDLKIMADAGHVAWDMERFQFLDKQDDFDSIHPSLLRISKLNNNYGLYEVIPGIYQVRGVDLSDMTFIRGKTGWIVYDTLVSKETARAAWKLFQQHVGQGLPVSAVIYSHTHVDHWGGVRGIVDEADVRSGKIPVIAPGDFMDFTISENVYAGNAMNRRLFYQYGLLLPASPHGHAGQGLGQAGSAGAVGLIAPTRLVEKPIEEFEVDGVRMIFQNTPNTEAPREMNTYIPDMKALWMAENVTSTLHNIHLARHAGARSAQLVEVYWRGSLSFRPGGGGDVRLPSLAALGKREDSGGPSRAA
;
A
#
# COMPACT_ATOMS: atom_id res chain seq x y z
N MET A 1 16.34 -43.21 14.99
CA MET A 1 15.53 -41.96 15.07
C MET A 1 16.30 -40.98 15.93
N ALA A 2 16.79 -39.90 15.35
CA ALA A 2 17.52 -38.86 16.09
C ALA A 2 16.55 -38.19 17.08
N THR A 3 17.02 -37.87 18.27
CA THR A 3 16.23 -37.22 19.30
C THR A 3 16.05 -35.74 18.95
N ARG A 4 15.00 -35.12 19.48
CA ARG A 4 14.70 -33.67 19.28
C ARG A 4 15.87 -32.78 19.64
N ARG A 5 16.74 -33.22 20.54
CA ARG A 5 17.92 -32.52 21.01
C ARG A 5 19.08 -32.58 19.99
N GLU A 6 19.24 -33.70 19.29
CA GLU A 6 20.24 -33.89 18.22
C GLU A 6 19.85 -33.12 16.96
N PHE A 7 18.55 -33.00 16.69
CA PHE A 7 18.04 -32.18 15.57
C PHE A 7 18.31 -30.68 15.78
N VAL A 8 18.19 -30.18 17.02
CA VAL A 8 18.47 -28.78 17.36
C VAL A 8 19.97 -28.47 17.34
N GLN A 9 20.84 -29.44 17.64
CA GLN A 9 22.29 -29.27 17.59
C GLN A 9 22.87 -29.35 16.17
N ALA A 10 22.14 -29.89 15.22
CA ALA A 10 22.57 -30.01 13.83
C ALA A 10 22.13 -28.82 12.95
N LEU A 11 21.43 -27.82 13.50
CA LEU A 11 21.14 -26.58 12.79
C LEU A 11 22.40 -25.71 12.83
N PRO A 12 23.07 -25.42 11.68
CA PRO A 12 24.06 -24.36 11.64
C PRO A 12 23.38 -23.09 12.12
N ALA A 13 24.11 -22.22 12.82
CA ALA A 13 23.62 -20.96 13.34
C ALA A 13 22.96 -20.14 12.21
N VAL A 14 21.69 -20.34 12.04
CA VAL A 14 20.85 -19.51 11.17
C VAL A 14 20.63 -18.23 11.94
N GLY A 15 21.11 -17.14 11.41
CA GLY A 15 20.89 -15.82 11.97
C GLY A 15 19.41 -15.63 12.28
N THR A 16 19.13 -14.94 13.36
CA THR A 16 17.78 -14.73 13.90
C THR A 16 16.91 -14.07 12.83
N ALA A 17 15.94 -14.79 12.31
CA ALA A 17 14.98 -14.25 11.37
C ALA A 17 13.84 -13.57 12.15
N PHE A 18 13.68 -12.27 11.99
CA PHE A 18 12.56 -11.53 12.53
C PHE A 18 11.54 -11.25 11.42
N ALA A 19 10.28 -11.56 11.65
CA ALA A 19 9.20 -11.13 10.79
C ALA A 19 8.74 -9.73 11.23
N VAL A 20 9.02 -8.72 10.43
CA VAL A 20 8.59 -7.35 10.65
C VAL A 20 7.73 -6.93 9.47
N GLY A 21 6.48 -6.57 9.72
CA GLY A 21 5.57 -6.09 8.69
C GLY A 21 5.34 -7.04 7.52
N GLY A 22 5.20 -8.35 7.80
CA GLY A 22 5.01 -9.35 6.76
C GLY A 22 6.26 -9.67 5.92
N ARG A 23 7.42 -9.13 6.26
CA ARG A 23 8.68 -9.35 5.56
C ARG A 23 9.67 -10.11 6.43
N LEU A 24 10.28 -11.16 5.87
CA LEU A 24 11.43 -11.82 6.48
C LEU A 24 12.66 -10.94 6.25
N VAL A 25 13.22 -10.38 7.31
CA VAL A 25 14.53 -9.73 7.26
C VAL A 25 15.55 -10.81 7.59
N LEU A 26 16.30 -11.26 6.61
CA LEU A 26 17.47 -12.09 6.81
C LEU A 26 18.63 -11.12 7.10
N GLU A 27 19.08 -11.04 8.34
CA GLU A 27 20.35 -10.39 8.64
C GLU A 27 21.46 -11.15 7.92
N ASP A 28 22.30 -10.43 7.18
CA ASP A 28 23.57 -10.96 6.71
C ASP A 28 24.46 -11.21 7.92
N SER A 29 24.41 -12.43 8.43
CA SER A 29 25.34 -12.84 9.49
C SER A 29 26.77 -12.74 8.97
N PRO A 30 27.71 -12.16 9.75
CA PRO A 30 29.13 -12.08 9.39
C PRO A 30 29.77 -13.46 9.08
N ALA A 31 29.13 -14.54 9.49
CA ALA A 31 29.54 -15.91 9.21
C ALA A 31 29.45 -16.33 7.72
N ARG A 32 28.77 -15.51 6.86
CA ARG A 32 28.69 -15.79 5.42
C ARG A 32 29.93 -15.34 4.62
N ALA A 33 30.86 -14.65 5.24
CA ALA A 33 32.05 -14.11 4.55
C ALA A 33 33.23 -15.09 4.36
N GLN A 34 33.15 -16.34 4.81
CA GLN A 34 34.29 -17.26 4.82
C GLN A 34 34.13 -18.58 4.06
N GLY A 35 33.14 -18.73 3.22
CA GLY A 35 33.03 -19.92 2.37
C GLY A 35 32.75 -19.57 0.92
N ALA A 36 33.45 -20.22 -0.03
CA ALA A 36 33.00 -20.14 -1.42
C ALA A 36 31.51 -20.54 -1.49
N PRO A 37 30.65 -19.78 -2.17
CA PRO A 37 29.25 -20.11 -2.26
C PRO A 37 29.12 -21.53 -2.82
N ALA A 38 28.28 -22.35 -2.17
CA ALA A 38 27.94 -23.66 -2.68
C ALA A 38 27.46 -23.53 -4.13
N PRO A 39 27.82 -24.44 -5.04
CA PRO A 39 27.36 -24.38 -6.41
C PRO A 39 25.83 -24.37 -6.42
N LEU A 40 25.27 -23.31 -6.98
CA LEU A 40 23.82 -23.15 -7.09
C LEU A 40 23.31 -24.25 -7.99
N THR A 41 22.47 -25.12 -7.47
CA THR A 41 21.76 -26.10 -8.28
C THR A 41 20.90 -25.34 -9.29
N GLY A 42 20.75 -25.86 -10.51
CA GLY A 42 20.21 -25.17 -11.71
C GLY A 42 18.82 -24.51 -11.60
N HIS A 43 18.24 -24.41 -10.39
CA HIS A 43 16.94 -23.82 -10.13
C HIS A 43 17.01 -22.40 -9.54
N PHE A 44 18.15 -22.01 -8.97
CA PHE A 44 18.31 -20.68 -8.37
C PHE A 44 19.41 -19.89 -9.08
N HIS A 45 19.07 -18.69 -9.53
CA HIS A 45 19.99 -17.75 -10.17
C HIS A 45 19.96 -16.43 -9.40
N PRO A 46 21.08 -15.96 -8.81
CA PRO A 46 21.13 -14.73 -8.00
C PRO A 46 20.68 -13.48 -8.75
N LYS A 47 20.87 -13.46 -10.06
CA LYS A 47 20.44 -12.36 -10.94
C LYS A 47 19.10 -12.62 -11.65
N GLY A 48 18.37 -13.66 -11.22
CA GLY A 48 17.20 -14.16 -11.91
C GLY A 48 17.57 -14.98 -13.15
N LYS A 49 16.56 -15.57 -13.76
CA LYS A 49 16.68 -16.41 -14.96
C LYS A 49 16.00 -15.72 -16.14
N ALA A 50 16.64 -15.75 -17.30
CA ALA A 50 16.03 -15.26 -18.53
C ALA A 50 14.70 -16.00 -18.82
N PRO A 51 13.67 -15.29 -19.32
CA PRO A 51 12.38 -15.90 -19.63
C PRO A 51 12.50 -16.93 -20.74
N SER A 52 11.64 -17.93 -20.71
CA SER A 52 11.53 -18.89 -21.82
C SER A 52 10.92 -18.21 -23.05
N LYS A 53 11.14 -18.79 -24.24
CA LYS A 53 10.46 -18.32 -25.45
C LYS A 53 8.92 -18.27 -25.29
N PHE A 54 8.34 -19.25 -24.62
CA PHE A 54 6.89 -19.28 -24.36
C PHE A 54 6.43 -18.11 -23.51
N THR A 55 7.20 -17.74 -22.48
CA THR A 55 6.93 -16.58 -21.64
C THR A 55 6.99 -15.30 -22.47
N VAL A 56 8.05 -15.12 -23.24
CA VAL A 56 8.23 -13.95 -24.12
C VAL A 56 7.07 -13.80 -25.10
N ASP A 57 6.70 -14.89 -25.79
CA ASP A 57 5.61 -14.87 -26.76
C ASP A 57 4.26 -14.52 -26.10
N ALA A 58 3.97 -15.08 -24.91
CA ALA A 58 2.76 -14.76 -24.15
C ALA A 58 2.71 -13.30 -23.71
N LEU A 59 3.83 -12.74 -23.24
CA LEU A 59 3.91 -11.32 -22.82
C LEU A 59 3.76 -10.37 -24.03
N ARG A 60 4.33 -10.71 -25.17
CA ARG A 60 4.15 -9.94 -26.40
C ARG A 60 2.70 -9.97 -26.90
N GLN A 61 2.04 -11.14 -26.82
CA GLN A 61 0.62 -11.24 -27.13
C GLN A 61 -0.24 -10.41 -26.18
N ALA A 62 0.03 -10.45 -24.87
CA ALA A 62 -0.66 -9.61 -23.88
C ALA A 62 -0.49 -8.12 -24.18
N ARG A 63 0.73 -7.69 -24.55
CA ARG A 63 1.00 -6.31 -24.93
C ARG A 63 0.18 -5.86 -26.15
N ALA A 64 0.11 -6.68 -27.17
CA ALA A 64 -0.65 -6.37 -28.39
C ALA A 64 -2.17 -6.27 -28.16
N GLY A 65 -2.70 -6.92 -27.12
CA GLY A 65 -4.13 -6.95 -26.80
C GLY A 65 -4.58 -5.86 -25.80
N LEU A 66 -3.68 -5.03 -25.29
CA LEU A 66 -3.97 -4.04 -24.24
C LEU A 66 -3.78 -2.60 -24.73
N PRO A 67 -4.56 -1.63 -24.24
CA PRO A 67 -4.56 -0.24 -24.72
C PRO A 67 -3.37 0.58 -24.13
N PHE A 68 -2.14 0.18 -24.41
CA PHE A 68 -0.95 0.84 -23.89
C PHE A 68 -0.64 2.19 -24.55
N ASP A 69 -1.33 2.54 -25.62
CA ASP A 69 -1.25 3.87 -26.25
C ASP A 69 -1.90 4.95 -25.40
N ASP A 70 -2.76 4.58 -24.44
CA ASP A 70 -3.32 5.50 -23.47
C ASP A 70 -2.28 5.83 -22.39
N THR A 71 -1.69 7.02 -22.47
CA THR A 71 -0.64 7.51 -21.56
C THR A 71 -1.15 8.50 -20.52
N ARG A 72 -2.47 8.75 -20.44
CA ARG A 72 -3.06 9.75 -19.54
C ARG A 72 -2.68 9.55 -18.08
N ASP A 73 -2.56 8.29 -17.62
CA ASP A 73 -2.16 7.99 -16.24
C ASP A 73 -0.80 8.57 -15.88
N PHE A 74 0.17 8.55 -16.82
CA PHE A 74 1.52 9.09 -16.60
C PHE A 74 1.54 10.61 -16.49
N GLU A 75 0.56 11.29 -17.07
CA GLU A 75 0.38 12.74 -16.94
C GLU A 75 -0.36 13.07 -15.65
N GLU A 76 -1.48 12.36 -15.37
CA GLU A 76 -2.32 12.60 -14.21
C GLU A 76 -1.57 12.34 -12.90
N GLN A 77 -0.73 11.31 -12.85
CA GLN A 77 0.01 10.95 -11.65
C GLN A 77 1.03 12.02 -11.21
N LYS A 78 1.52 12.82 -12.14
CA LYS A 78 2.47 13.90 -11.85
C LYS A 78 1.81 15.18 -11.35
N LYS A 79 0.50 15.31 -11.50
CA LYS A 79 -0.25 16.50 -11.07
C LYS A 79 -0.17 16.68 -9.56
N GLY A 80 0.01 17.92 -9.17
CA GLY A 80 0.09 18.30 -7.75
C GLY A 80 1.40 17.97 -7.06
N LEU A 81 2.46 17.53 -7.77
CA LEU A 81 3.76 17.31 -7.16
C LEU A 81 4.30 18.63 -6.58
N ILE A 82 4.49 18.64 -5.26
CA ILE A 82 5.07 19.75 -4.49
C ILE A 82 6.57 19.56 -4.35
N ALA A 83 6.96 18.35 -3.89
CA ALA A 83 8.36 18.02 -3.67
C ALA A 83 8.61 16.53 -3.93
N PRO A 84 9.68 16.15 -4.64
CA PRO A 84 10.12 14.77 -4.70
C PRO A 84 10.69 14.36 -3.33
N MET A 85 10.74 13.06 -3.05
CA MET A 85 11.47 12.56 -1.90
C MET A 85 12.99 12.76 -2.13
N PRO A 86 13.70 13.49 -1.25
CA PRO A 86 15.11 13.83 -1.52
C PRO A 86 16.03 12.61 -1.40
N ASP A 87 15.73 11.71 -0.46
CA ASP A 87 16.50 10.52 -0.19
C ASP A 87 15.76 9.29 -0.70
N LEU A 88 16.41 8.51 -1.54
CA LEU A 88 15.85 7.26 -2.07
C LEU A 88 15.94 6.10 -1.07
N LYS A 89 16.69 6.28 0.03
CA LYS A 89 16.87 5.29 1.10
C LYS A 89 16.45 5.85 2.45
N ILE A 90 15.66 5.06 3.16
CA ILE A 90 15.29 5.31 4.54
C ILE A 90 15.91 4.22 5.41
N MET A 91 16.68 4.64 6.42
CA MET A 91 17.32 3.71 7.36
C MET A 91 16.37 3.40 8.51
N ALA A 92 16.34 2.13 8.89
CA ALA A 92 15.71 1.69 10.12
C ALA A 92 16.53 2.15 11.33
N ASP A 93 15.85 2.38 12.46
CA ASP A 93 16.53 2.69 13.73
C ASP A 93 17.48 1.56 14.15
N ALA A 94 17.24 0.33 13.69
CA ALA A 94 18.11 -0.83 13.90
C ALA A 94 19.35 -0.88 12.98
N GLY A 95 19.55 0.12 12.11
CA GLY A 95 20.76 0.29 11.30
C GLY A 95 20.75 -0.40 9.93
N HIS A 96 19.69 -1.07 9.54
CA HIS A 96 19.53 -1.61 8.18
C HIS A 96 18.69 -0.68 7.31
N VAL A 97 18.61 -0.96 6.00
CA VAL A 97 17.78 -0.22 5.07
C VAL A 97 16.32 -0.63 5.23
N ALA A 98 15.46 0.30 5.69
CA ALA A 98 14.02 0.09 5.81
C ALA A 98 13.31 0.21 4.45
N TRP A 99 13.73 1.16 3.62
CA TRP A 99 13.15 1.43 2.32
C TRP A 99 14.21 1.89 1.33
N ASP A 100 14.13 1.41 0.08
CA ASP A 100 15.10 1.74 -0.96
C ASP A 100 14.42 1.78 -2.33
N MET A 101 14.29 2.97 -2.91
CA MET A 101 13.75 3.16 -4.25
C MET A 101 14.82 3.05 -5.36
N GLU A 102 16.11 3.18 -5.04
CA GLU A 102 17.17 3.05 -6.05
C GLU A 102 17.13 1.68 -6.76
N ARG A 103 16.77 0.64 -6.02
CA ARG A 103 16.66 -0.72 -6.55
C ARG A 103 15.60 -0.89 -7.65
N PHE A 104 14.65 0.04 -7.76
CA PHE A 104 13.58 0.01 -8.77
C PHE A 104 13.83 0.94 -9.96
N GLN A 105 14.91 1.71 -9.97
CA GLN A 105 15.25 2.62 -11.08
C GLN A 105 15.48 1.91 -12.42
N PHE A 106 15.68 0.57 -12.42
CA PHE A 106 15.78 -0.19 -13.66
C PHE A 106 14.47 -0.15 -14.47
N LEU A 107 13.33 0.07 -13.83
CA LEU A 107 12.02 0.13 -14.48
C LEU A 107 11.94 1.26 -15.52
N ASP A 108 12.63 2.37 -15.28
CA ASP A 108 12.60 3.54 -16.14
C ASP A 108 13.64 3.51 -17.28
N LYS A 109 14.51 2.47 -17.29
CA LYS A 109 15.59 2.35 -18.29
C LYS A 109 15.13 1.82 -19.65
N GLN A 110 14.00 1.14 -19.71
CA GLN A 110 13.47 0.53 -20.92
C GLN A 110 11.95 0.62 -20.94
N ASP A 111 11.39 0.65 -22.14
CA ASP A 111 9.93 0.67 -22.34
C ASP A 111 9.31 -0.70 -22.29
N ASP A 112 10.12 -1.75 -22.43
CA ASP A 112 9.67 -3.14 -22.35
C ASP A 112 10.74 -4.04 -21.74
N PHE A 113 10.29 -5.13 -21.12
CA PHE A 113 11.11 -6.22 -20.63
C PHE A 113 10.41 -7.54 -21.00
N ASP A 114 11.13 -8.41 -21.71
CA ASP A 114 10.61 -9.73 -22.12
C ASP A 114 10.24 -10.66 -20.94
N SER A 115 10.51 -10.25 -19.70
CA SER A 115 10.33 -11.00 -18.45
C SER A 115 9.25 -10.47 -17.54
N ILE A 116 8.75 -9.25 -17.78
CA ILE A 116 7.75 -8.57 -16.94
C ILE A 116 6.44 -8.44 -17.70
N HIS A 117 5.33 -8.84 -17.08
CA HIS A 117 4.02 -8.62 -17.70
C HIS A 117 3.81 -7.13 -17.99
N PRO A 118 3.37 -6.73 -19.19
CA PRO A 118 3.29 -5.33 -19.57
C PRO A 118 2.40 -4.48 -18.66
N SER A 119 1.30 -5.03 -18.13
CA SER A 119 0.47 -4.32 -17.14
C SER A 119 1.20 -4.12 -15.81
N LEU A 120 1.98 -5.12 -15.34
CA LEU A 120 2.79 -4.96 -14.15
C LEU A 120 3.90 -3.92 -14.36
N LEU A 121 4.56 -3.94 -15.52
CA LEU A 121 5.55 -2.93 -15.87
C LEU A 121 4.96 -1.52 -15.86
N ARG A 122 3.77 -1.35 -16.48
CA ARG A 122 3.07 -0.07 -16.52
C ARG A 122 2.80 0.47 -15.11
N ILE A 123 2.16 -0.30 -14.23
CA ILE A 123 1.85 0.15 -12.87
C ILE A 123 3.12 0.35 -12.04
N SER A 124 4.14 -0.48 -12.22
CA SER A 124 5.41 -0.30 -11.51
C SER A 124 6.15 0.96 -11.93
N LYS A 125 6.09 1.36 -13.20
CA LYS A 125 6.60 2.67 -13.67
C LYS A 125 5.81 3.83 -13.07
N LEU A 126 4.49 3.72 -13.00
CA LEU A 126 3.65 4.71 -12.35
C LEU A 126 4.02 4.86 -10.86
N ASN A 127 4.25 3.76 -10.15
CA ASN A 127 4.64 3.76 -8.74
C ASN A 127 6.08 4.28 -8.49
N ASN A 128 6.89 4.50 -9.53
CA ASN A 128 8.18 5.17 -9.41
C ASN A 128 8.07 6.70 -9.26
N ASN A 129 6.87 7.28 -9.35
CA ASN A 129 6.65 8.67 -9.04
C ASN A 129 6.38 8.84 -7.53
N TYR A 130 7.40 9.12 -6.76
CA TYR A 130 7.36 9.25 -5.31
C TYR A 130 7.66 10.68 -4.85
N GLY A 131 7.03 11.09 -3.76
CA GLY A 131 7.15 12.42 -3.20
C GLY A 131 5.88 12.92 -2.52
N LEU A 132 5.84 14.23 -2.29
CA LEU A 132 4.70 14.95 -1.71
C LEU A 132 3.85 15.59 -2.80
N TYR A 133 2.55 15.35 -2.74
CA TYR A 133 1.57 15.83 -3.71
C TYR A 133 0.42 16.57 -3.04
N GLU A 134 -0.06 17.64 -3.65
CA GLU A 134 -1.37 18.20 -3.36
C GLU A 134 -2.43 17.45 -4.19
N VAL A 135 -3.37 16.82 -3.52
CA VAL A 135 -4.50 16.14 -4.17
C VAL A 135 -5.56 17.16 -4.56
N ILE A 136 -5.97 17.95 -3.59
CA ILE A 136 -6.82 19.14 -3.70
C ILE A 136 -6.39 20.10 -2.58
N PRO A 137 -6.76 21.39 -2.62
CA PRO A 137 -6.45 22.30 -1.54
C PRO A 137 -6.89 21.77 -0.18
N GLY A 138 -5.94 21.62 0.74
CA GLY A 138 -6.18 21.08 2.08
C GLY A 138 -6.03 19.57 2.22
N ILE A 139 -5.82 18.82 1.14
CA ILE A 139 -5.53 17.38 1.17
C ILE A 139 -4.23 17.10 0.42
N TYR A 140 -3.29 16.47 1.10
CA TYR A 140 -1.96 16.16 0.58
C TYR A 140 -1.64 14.69 0.77
N GLN A 141 -0.76 14.13 -0.08
CA GLN A 141 -0.31 12.74 0.02
C GLN A 141 1.21 12.66 -0.13
N VAL A 142 1.83 11.83 0.69
CA VAL A 142 3.18 11.31 0.42
C VAL A 142 3.04 9.93 -0.18
N ARG A 143 3.54 9.78 -1.40
CA ARG A 143 3.41 8.58 -2.24
C ARG A 143 4.75 7.92 -2.47
N GLY A 144 4.73 6.58 -2.60
CA GLY A 144 5.87 5.77 -3.04
C GLY A 144 7.02 5.64 -2.03
N VAL A 145 6.81 5.97 -0.76
CA VAL A 145 7.80 5.79 0.31
C VAL A 145 7.57 4.54 1.14
N ASP A 146 6.56 3.77 0.77
CA ASP A 146 6.22 2.45 1.30
C ASP A 146 5.26 1.74 0.32
N LEU A 147 4.60 0.68 0.76
CA LEU A 147 3.59 -0.04 -0.02
C LEU A 147 2.34 0.81 -0.25
N SER A 148 1.82 1.43 0.79
CA SER A 148 0.67 2.33 0.79
C SER A 148 1.09 3.81 0.74
N ASP A 149 0.12 4.70 0.65
CA ASP A 149 0.31 6.15 0.67
C ASP A 149 -0.18 6.73 2.01
N MET A 150 0.42 7.86 2.42
CA MET A 150 0.06 8.57 3.64
C MET A 150 -0.61 9.89 3.29
N THR A 151 -1.84 10.11 3.80
CA THR A 151 -2.63 11.29 3.46
C THR A 151 -2.77 12.22 4.65
N PHE A 152 -2.66 13.52 4.40
CA PHE A 152 -2.78 14.61 5.36
C PHE A 152 -3.97 15.49 4.98
N ILE A 153 -4.91 15.65 5.91
CA ILE A 153 -6.11 16.48 5.73
C ILE A 153 -6.03 17.64 6.70
N ARG A 154 -6.21 18.86 6.20
CA ARG A 154 -6.16 20.06 7.03
C ARG A 154 -7.37 20.11 7.97
N GLY A 155 -7.12 19.98 9.28
CA GLY A 155 -8.07 20.20 10.33
C GLY A 155 -8.01 21.64 10.87
N LYS A 156 -8.81 21.93 11.89
CA LYS A 156 -8.89 23.25 12.54
C LYS A 156 -7.62 23.56 13.33
N THR A 157 -7.10 22.60 14.07
CA THR A 157 -5.98 22.78 15.01
C THR A 157 -4.69 22.11 14.53
N GLY A 158 -4.78 21.16 13.62
CA GLY A 158 -3.63 20.38 13.17
C GLY A 158 -3.89 19.65 11.85
N TRP A 159 -3.25 18.53 11.71
CA TRP A 159 -3.37 17.64 10.56
C TRP A 159 -3.99 16.32 10.97
N ILE A 160 -5.08 15.93 10.29
CA ILE A 160 -5.65 14.61 10.38
C ILE A 160 -4.84 13.73 9.44
N VAL A 161 -4.24 12.65 9.97
CA VAL A 161 -3.46 11.71 9.18
C VAL A 161 -4.32 10.49 8.86
N TYR A 162 -4.49 10.21 7.57
CA TYR A 162 -5.22 9.04 7.08
C TYR A 162 -4.21 8.02 6.57
N ASP A 163 -4.19 6.85 7.23
CA ASP A 163 -3.24 5.76 7.09
C ASP A 163 -1.77 6.15 7.40
N THR A 164 -0.97 5.20 7.84
CA THR A 164 0.33 5.53 8.42
C THR A 164 1.47 4.66 7.92
N LEU A 165 1.31 4.05 6.73
CA LEU A 165 2.32 3.19 6.11
C LEU A 165 2.64 1.92 6.93
N VAL A 166 3.59 1.11 6.43
CA VAL A 166 3.99 -0.15 7.07
C VAL A 166 4.85 0.09 8.31
N SER A 167 5.81 1.02 8.24
CA SER A 167 6.82 1.15 9.29
C SER A 167 6.95 2.54 9.86
N LYS A 168 7.40 2.57 11.11
CA LYS A 168 7.71 3.79 11.85
C LYS A 168 8.64 4.73 11.09
N GLU A 169 9.66 4.18 10.45
CA GLU A 169 10.69 4.94 9.78
C GLU A 169 10.19 5.59 8.49
N THR A 170 9.39 4.88 7.72
CA THR A 170 8.78 5.42 6.49
C THR A 170 7.73 6.47 6.84
N ALA A 171 6.88 6.23 7.84
CA ALA A 171 5.90 7.20 8.33
C ALA A 171 6.59 8.48 8.86
N ARG A 172 7.66 8.35 9.63
CA ARG A 172 8.46 9.47 10.12
C ARG A 172 9.09 10.27 8.97
N ALA A 173 9.60 9.60 7.95
CA ALA A 173 10.17 10.24 6.77
C ALA A 173 9.10 10.99 5.96
N ALA A 174 7.93 10.37 5.76
CA ALA A 174 6.78 11.00 5.10
C ALA A 174 6.29 12.24 5.85
N TRP A 175 6.12 12.14 7.18
CA TRP A 175 5.75 13.25 8.03
C TRP A 175 6.78 14.39 7.96
N LYS A 176 8.08 14.08 8.01
CA LYS A 176 9.15 15.07 7.89
C LYS A 176 9.09 15.81 6.57
N LEU A 177 8.96 15.08 5.43
CA LEU A 177 8.83 15.69 4.10
C LEU A 177 7.61 16.62 4.05
N PHE A 178 6.47 16.16 4.56
CA PHE A 178 5.25 16.96 4.61
C PHE A 178 5.43 18.22 5.45
N GLN A 179 6.00 18.13 6.65
CA GLN A 179 6.23 19.27 7.54
C GLN A 179 7.19 20.31 6.93
N GLN A 180 8.18 19.88 6.17
CA GLN A 180 9.14 20.77 5.53
C GLN A 180 8.52 21.66 4.43
N HIS A 181 7.50 21.18 3.76
CA HIS A 181 6.93 21.87 2.59
C HIS A 181 5.54 22.46 2.83
N VAL A 182 4.71 21.80 3.64
CA VAL A 182 3.29 22.16 3.79
C VAL A 182 2.85 22.23 5.25
N GLY A 183 3.37 21.39 6.12
CA GLY A 183 2.84 21.13 7.46
C GLY A 183 2.85 22.34 8.43
N GLN A 184 3.67 23.36 8.16
CA GLN A 184 3.74 24.62 8.92
C GLN A 184 3.99 24.45 10.41
N GLY A 185 4.62 23.34 10.84
CA GLY A 185 4.85 23.04 12.26
C GLY A 185 3.60 22.64 13.05
N LEU A 186 2.45 22.51 12.39
CA LEU A 186 1.23 22.09 13.05
C LEU A 186 1.28 20.60 13.42
N PRO A 187 0.72 20.20 14.58
CA PRO A 187 0.78 18.83 15.06
C PRO A 187 -0.19 17.91 14.32
N VAL A 188 -0.04 16.59 14.53
CA VAL A 188 -1.10 15.62 14.26
C VAL A 188 -2.24 15.87 15.24
N SER A 189 -3.45 16.07 14.73
CA SER A 189 -4.67 16.28 15.53
C SER A 189 -5.55 15.02 15.64
N ALA A 190 -5.46 14.11 14.67
CA ALA A 190 -6.13 12.82 14.69
C ALA A 190 -5.42 11.84 13.73
N VAL A 191 -5.61 10.54 13.96
CA VAL A 191 -5.21 9.48 13.03
C VAL A 191 -6.43 8.66 12.65
N ILE A 192 -6.53 8.27 11.38
CA ILE A 192 -7.59 7.39 10.87
C ILE A 192 -6.94 6.20 10.19
N TYR A 193 -7.30 4.99 10.61
CA TYR A 193 -6.96 3.75 9.90
C TYR A 193 -8.12 3.36 9.01
N SER A 194 -7.87 3.22 7.71
CA SER A 194 -8.89 2.85 6.76
C SER A 194 -9.36 1.41 6.93
N HIS A 195 -8.43 0.50 7.21
CA HIS A 195 -8.71 -0.93 7.34
C HIS A 195 -7.61 -1.69 8.11
N THR A 196 -7.74 -3.02 8.22
CA THR A 196 -6.97 -3.88 9.11
C THR A 196 -5.61 -4.33 8.58
N HIS A 197 -5.23 -4.02 7.34
CA HIS A 197 -3.92 -4.37 6.79
C HIS A 197 -2.81 -3.52 7.39
N VAL A 198 -1.65 -4.14 7.58
CA VAL A 198 -0.52 -3.55 8.34
C VAL A 198 0.05 -2.28 7.72
N ASP A 199 -0.03 -2.16 6.42
CA ASP A 199 0.47 -1.00 5.67
C ASP A 199 -0.37 0.27 5.84
N HIS A 200 -1.49 0.19 6.56
CA HIS A 200 -2.35 1.34 6.87
C HIS A 200 -2.23 1.82 8.32
N TRP A 201 -1.61 1.01 9.21
CA TRP A 201 -1.47 1.38 10.62
C TRP A 201 -0.06 1.16 11.20
N GLY A 202 0.79 0.38 10.52
CA GLY A 202 2.04 -0.11 11.09
C GLY A 202 3.06 0.98 11.45
N GLY A 203 3.02 2.12 10.75
CA GLY A 203 3.94 3.24 10.94
C GLY A 203 3.50 4.29 11.96
N VAL A 204 2.34 4.14 12.61
CA VAL A 204 1.73 5.16 13.47
C VAL A 204 2.67 5.73 14.54
N ARG A 205 3.54 4.89 15.12
CA ARG A 205 4.54 5.31 16.11
C ARG A 205 5.68 6.19 15.55
N GLY A 206 5.69 6.41 14.25
CA GLY A 206 6.60 7.36 13.60
C GLY A 206 6.11 8.80 13.65
N ILE A 207 4.82 9.02 13.96
CA ILE A 207 4.17 10.33 13.87
C ILE A 207 3.42 10.75 15.14
N VAL A 208 3.05 9.81 16.02
CA VAL A 208 2.37 10.11 17.30
C VAL A 208 2.95 9.28 18.43
N ASP A 209 2.95 9.86 19.62
CA ASP A 209 3.25 9.16 20.85
C ASP A 209 2.01 8.47 21.41
N GLU A 210 2.15 7.21 21.85
CA GLU A 210 1.05 6.47 22.45
C GLU A 210 0.49 7.15 23.71
N ALA A 211 1.32 7.91 24.44
CA ALA A 211 0.90 8.67 25.60
C ALA A 211 -0.13 9.77 25.24
N ASP A 212 0.06 10.45 24.10
CA ASP A 212 -0.88 11.45 23.60
C ASP A 212 -2.22 10.81 23.18
N VAL A 213 -2.19 9.59 22.64
CA VAL A 213 -3.41 8.85 22.32
C VAL A 213 -4.12 8.39 23.58
N ARG A 214 -3.39 7.82 24.55
CA ARG A 214 -3.97 7.36 25.83
C ARG A 214 -4.55 8.49 26.68
N SER A 215 -3.99 9.68 26.59
CA SER A 215 -4.53 10.87 27.27
C SER A 215 -5.77 11.47 26.60
N GLY A 216 -6.15 10.95 25.42
CA GLY A 216 -7.27 11.48 24.62
C GLY A 216 -6.94 12.73 23.82
N LYS A 217 -5.67 13.17 23.82
CA LYS A 217 -5.22 14.35 23.06
C LYS A 217 -5.28 14.12 21.55
N ILE A 218 -4.92 12.92 21.10
CA ILE A 218 -4.96 12.52 19.69
C ILE A 218 -5.88 11.30 19.55
N PRO A 219 -7.09 11.45 19.01
CA PRO A 219 -7.95 10.31 18.73
C PRO A 219 -7.37 9.48 17.58
N VAL A 220 -7.48 8.15 17.72
CA VAL A 220 -7.23 7.18 16.66
C VAL A 220 -8.55 6.53 16.30
N ILE A 221 -8.97 6.68 15.04
CA ILE A 221 -10.28 6.25 14.54
C ILE A 221 -10.08 5.07 13.60
N ALA A 222 -10.94 4.05 13.69
CA ALA A 222 -10.87 2.86 12.84
C ALA A 222 -12.27 2.25 12.63
N PRO A 223 -12.46 1.36 11.64
CA PRO A 223 -13.71 0.61 11.49
C PRO A 223 -13.95 -0.31 12.68
N GLY A 224 -15.21 -0.69 12.91
CA GLY A 224 -15.60 -1.62 13.96
C GLY A 224 -14.85 -2.96 13.89
N ASP A 225 -14.65 -3.62 15.03
CA ASP A 225 -13.91 -4.88 15.18
C ASP A 225 -12.44 -4.83 14.65
N PHE A 226 -11.89 -3.63 14.49
CA PHE A 226 -10.54 -3.42 13.94
C PHE A 226 -9.47 -4.27 14.64
N MET A 227 -9.46 -4.26 15.99
CA MET A 227 -8.44 -4.97 16.77
C MET A 227 -8.53 -6.48 16.58
N ASP A 228 -9.74 -7.05 16.58
CA ASP A 228 -9.94 -8.49 16.46
C ASP A 228 -9.39 -9.02 15.13
N PHE A 229 -9.73 -8.36 14.04
CA PHE A 229 -9.26 -8.76 12.70
C PHE A 229 -7.79 -8.44 12.49
N THR A 230 -7.28 -7.31 12.98
CA THR A 230 -5.86 -6.97 12.93
C THR A 230 -5.01 -8.01 13.66
N ILE A 231 -5.40 -8.42 14.87
CA ILE A 231 -4.69 -9.45 15.64
C ILE A 231 -4.84 -10.81 14.99
N SER A 232 -6.04 -11.16 14.53
CA SER A 232 -6.28 -12.42 13.84
C SER A 232 -5.38 -12.60 12.62
N GLU A 233 -5.28 -11.59 11.77
CA GLU A 233 -4.51 -11.66 10.53
C GLU A 233 -3.01 -11.57 10.77
N ASN A 234 -2.55 -10.66 11.61
CA ASN A 234 -1.13 -10.36 11.76
C ASN A 234 -0.42 -11.16 12.86
N VAL A 235 -1.15 -11.66 13.86
CA VAL A 235 -0.59 -12.43 14.97
C VAL A 235 -0.95 -13.91 14.83
N TYR A 236 -2.24 -14.27 14.88
CA TYR A 236 -2.63 -15.68 14.83
C TYR A 236 -2.32 -16.33 13.48
N ALA A 237 -2.63 -15.67 12.37
CA ALA A 237 -2.35 -16.15 11.02
C ALA A 237 -1.02 -15.63 10.45
N GLY A 238 -0.26 -14.81 11.19
CA GLY A 238 0.88 -14.07 10.68
C GLY A 238 1.92 -14.89 9.93
N ASN A 239 2.29 -16.07 10.46
CA ASN A 239 3.23 -16.97 9.77
C ASN A 239 2.67 -17.52 8.44
N ALA A 240 1.37 -17.81 8.38
CA ALA A 240 0.73 -18.29 7.16
C ALA A 240 0.63 -17.16 6.12
N MET A 241 0.30 -15.94 6.59
CA MET A 241 0.30 -14.73 5.76
C MET A 241 1.67 -14.47 5.14
N ASN A 242 2.73 -14.44 5.95
CA ASN A 242 4.09 -14.21 5.48
C ASN A 242 4.54 -15.22 4.42
N ARG A 243 4.30 -16.52 4.64
CA ARG A 243 4.62 -17.54 3.63
C ARG A 243 3.89 -17.31 2.33
N ARG A 244 2.62 -16.92 2.38
CA ARG A 244 1.81 -16.65 1.21
C ARG A 244 2.31 -15.43 0.44
N LEU A 245 2.68 -14.36 1.14
CA LEU A 245 3.22 -13.13 0.56
C LEU A 245 4.52 -13.38 -0.23
N PHE A 246 5.37 -14.32 0.19
CA PHE A 246 6.57 -14.69 -0.57
C PHE A 246 6.25 -15.18 -1.97
N TYR A 247 5.19 -15.97 -2.12
CA TYR A 247 4.77 -16.47 -3.43
C TYR A 247 3.91 -15.47 -4.19
N GLN A 248 3.03 -14.75 -3.48
CA GLN A 248 2.09 -13.81 -4.08
C GLN A 248 2.82 -12.62 -4.70
N TYR A 249 3.80 -12.07 -4.03
CA TYR A 249 4.50 -10.84 -4.42
C TYR A 249 5.96 -11.08 -4.82
N GLY A 250 6.46 -12.29 -4.72
CA GLY A 250 7.86 -12.57 -5.03
C GLY A 250 8.86 -11.84 -4.12
N LEU A 251 8.54 -11.64 -2.84
CA LEU A 251 9.30 -10.80 -1.91
C LEU A 251 10.75 -11.25 -1.68
N LEU A 252 11.04 -12.53 -1.93
CA LEU A 252 12.40 -13.09 -1.80
C LEU A 252 13.25 -12.88 -3.05
N LEU A 253 12.66 -12.41 -4.14
CA LEU A 253 13.38 -12.16 -5.39
C LEU A 253 14.06 -10.78 -5.32
N PRO A 254 15.28 -10.65 -5.85
CA PRO A 254 15.95 -9.35 -5.96
C PRO A 254 15.18 -8.44 -6.91
N ALA A 255 15.17 -7.14 -6.63
CA ALA A 255 14.60 -6.14 -7.55
C ALA A 255 15.44 -6.13 -8.84
N SER A 256 14.87 -6.60 -9.92
CA SER A 256 15.52 -6.72 -11.23
C SER A 256 14.49 -7.08 -12.32
N PRO A 257 14.84 -6.94 -13.60
CA PRO A 257 14.00 -7.41 -14.71
C PRO A 257 13.64 -8.90 -14.65
N HIS A 258 14.47 -9.73 -14.03
CA HIS A 258 14.27 -11.18 -13.90
C HIS A 258 13.88 -11.60 -12.48
N GLY A 259 13.48 -10.66 -11.65
CA GLY A 259 13.10 -10.88 -10.26
C GLY A 259 11.84 -10.13 -9.88
N HIS A 260 11.96 -9.30 -8.81
CA HIS A 260 10.84 -8.50 -8.31
C HIS A 260 10.79 -7.15 -9.03
N ALA A 261 9.67 -6.85 -9.67
CA ALA A 261 9.46 -5.58 -10.38
C ALA A 261 8.46 -4.65 -9.66
N GLY A 262 7.63 -5.18 -8.79
CA GLY A 262 6.61 -4.46 -8.03
C GLY A 262 5.53 -5.42 -7.56
N GLN A 263 4.59 -4.94 -6.76
CA GLN A 263 3.50 -5.74 -6.19
C GLN A 263 2.16 -5.53 -6.89
N GLY A 264 2.12 -4.65 -7.90
CA GLY A 264 0.90 -4.31 -8.63
C GLY A 264 0.06 -3.21 -7.96
N LEU A 265 0.34 -2.86 -6.71
CA LEU A 265 -0.28 -1.76 -5.96
C LEU A 265 0.78 -0.76 -5.46
N GLY A 266 1.89 -1.24 -4.96
CA GLY A 266 3.07 -0.48 -4.63
C GLY A 266 4.32 -1.23 -5.04
N GLN A 267 5.50 -0.70 -4.78
CA GLN A 267 6.76 -1.34 -5.17
C GLN A 267 7.12 -2.48 -4.22
N ALA A 268 7.02 -2.26 -2.91
CA ALA A 268 7.31 -3.24 -1.87
C ALA A 268 6.79 -2.73 -0.51
N GLY A 269 6.72 -3.60 0.50
CA GLY A 269 6.59 -3.16 1.89
C GLY A 269 7.95 -2.80 2.47
N SER A 270 8.00 -1.78 3.34
CA SER A 270 9.21 -1.40 4.06
C SER A 270 9.61 -2.46 5.10
N ALA A 271 10.89 -2.48 5.47
CA ALA A 271 11.47 -3.38 6.45
C ALA A 271 11.82 -2.69 7.77
N GLY A 272 11.12 -1.62 8.12
CA GLY A 272 11.28 -0.89 9.38
C GLY A 272 10.49 -1.50 10.53
N ALA A 273 10.44 -0.79 11.65
CA ALA A 273 9.70 -1.21 12.84
C ALA A 273 8.19 -1.00 12.66
N VAL A 274 7.41 -2.07 12.87
CA VAL A 274 5.96 -2.02 12.87
C VAL A 274 5.44 -1.81 14.29
N GLY A 275 4.48 -0.90 14.46
CA GLY A 275 3.87 -0.61 15.75
C GLY A 275 2.40 -0.28 15.63
N LEU A 276 1.56 -0.96 16.42
CA LEU A 276 0.14 -0.67 16.52
C LEU A 276 -0.13 0.23 17.72
N ILE A 277 -0.97 1.24 17.55
CA ILE A 277 -1.65 1.94 18.63
C ILE A 277 -3.15 1.64 18.48
N ALA A 278 -3.75 1.10 19.52
CA ALA A 278 -5.16 0.73 19.48
C ALA A 278 -6.05 1.95 19.21
N PRO A 279 -7.07 1.84 18.35
CA PRO A 279 -8.00 2.92 18.11
C PRO A 279 -8.75 3.29 19.40
N THR A 280 -9.00 4.59 19.56
CA THR A 280 -9.76 5.15 20.69
C THR A 280 -11.22 5.42 20.32
N ARG A 281 -11.53 5.41 19.03
CA ARG A 281 -12.89 5.53 18.50
C ARG A 281 -13.10 4.57 17.36
N LEU A 282 -14.19 3.81 17.42
CA LEU A 282 -14.61 2.89 16.37
C LEU A 282 -15.83 3.45 15.61
N VAL A 283 -15.82 3.24 14.30
CA VAL A 283 -16.99 3.45 13.43
C VAL A 283 -17.75 2.13 13.39
N GLU A 284 -18.83 2.02 14.15
CA GLU A 284 -19.54 0.74 14.34
C GLU A 284 -20.75 0.59 13.42
N LYS A 285 -21.43 1.71 13.11
CA LYS A 285 -22.64 1.67 12.26
C LYS A 285 -22.27 1.53 10.78
N PRO A 286 -23.17 1.05 9.95
CA PRO A 286 -22.95 1.00 8.50
C PRO A 286 -22.55 2.36 7.91
N ILE A 287 -23.16 3.45 8.41
CA ILE A 287 -22.78 4.84 8.11
C ILE A 287 -22.79 5.62 9.41
N GLU A 288 -21.72 6.35 9.66
CA GLU A 288 -21.61 7.29 10.77
C GLU A 288 -21.08 8.65 10.28
N GLU A 289 -21.58 9.71 10.87
CA GLU A 289 -21.16 11.07 10.59
C GLU A 289 -20.72 11.74 11.88
N PHE A 290 -19.53 12.34 11.86
CA PHE A 290 -19.07 13.20 12.94
C PHE A 290 -17.90 14.10 12.48
N GLU A 291 -17.57 15.08 13.29
CA GLU A 291 -16.43 15.96 13.06
C GLU A 291 -15.14 15.39 13.65
N VAL A 292 -14.06 15.51 12.88
CA VAL A 292 -12.69 15.22 13.31
C VAL A 292 -11.89 16.51 13.15
N ASP A 293 -11.41 17.07 14.25
CA ASP A 293 -10.70 18.37 14.27
C ASP A 293 -11.40 19.47 13.41
N GLY A 294 -12.72 19.58 13.56
CA GLY A 294 -13.53 20.56 12.83
C GLY A 294 -13.81 20.23 11.37
N VAL A 295 -13.39 19.07 10.89
CA VAL A 295 -13.70 18.58 9.54
C VAL A 295 -14.85 17.59 9.63
N ARG A 296 -15.96 17.90 8.95
CA ARG A 296 -17.11 17.01 8.84
C ARG A 296 -16.75 15.80 7.99
N MET A 297 -16.93 14.60 8.52
CA MET A 297 -16.62 13.34 7.84
C MET A 297 -17.80 12.37 7.94
N ILE A 298 -18.09 11.70 6.84
CA ILE A 298 -19.11 10.63 6.75
C ILE A 298 -18.36 9.34 6.45
N PHE A 299 -18.41 8.42 7.40
CA PHE A 299 -17.76 7.12 7.33
C PHE A 299 -18.76 6.05 6.90
N GLN A 300 -18.40 5.22 5.95
CA GLN A 300 -19.16 4.07 5.51
C GLN A 300 -18.36 2.80 5.76
N ASN A 301 -18.83 1.94 6.67
CA ASN A 301 -18.24 0.62 6.86
C ASN A 301 -18.49 -0.28 5.66
N THR A 302 -17.44 -0.95 5.20
CA THR A 302 -17.44 -1.84 4.03
C THR A 302 -16.80 -3.19 4.39
N PRO A 303 -17.41 -3.95 5.33
CA PRO A 303 -16.82 -5.19 5.82
C PRO A 303 -16.74 -6.26 4.73
N ASN A 304 -15.68 -7.08 4.77
CA ASN A 304 -15.44 -8.20 3.84
C ASN A 304 -15.29 -7.78 2.37
N THR A 305 -14.79 -6.58 2.13
CA THR A 305 -14.43 -6.09 0.80
C THR A 305 -12.95 -6.41 0.49
N GLU A 306 -12.07 -5.44 0.41
CA GLU A 306 -10.63 -5.69 0.25
C GLU A 306 -10.03 -6.28 1.54
N ALA A 307 -10.44 -5.78 2.70
CA ALA A 307 -10.10 -6.30 4.00
C ALA A 307 -11.34 -6.81 4.77
N PRO A 308 -11.16 -7.62 5.85
CA PRO A 308 -12.27 -8.02 6.72
C PRO A 308 -13.02 -6.85 7.33
N ARG A 309 -12.30 -5.79 7.68
CA ARG A 309 -12.84 -4.51 8.16
C ARG A 309 -12.15 -3.38 7.42
N GLU A 310 -12.96 -2.61 6.72
CA GLU A 310 -12.57 -1.47 5.91
C GLU A 310 -13.66 -0.42 5.92
N MET A 311 -13.33 0.84 5.69
CA MET A 311 -14.29 1.92 5.58
C MET A 311 -13.89 2.94 4.52
N ASN A 312 -14.90 3.43 3.81
CA ASN A 312 -14.80 4.62 2.96
C ASN A 312 -15.10 5.87 3.78
N THR A 313 -14.57 7.02 3.36
CA THR A 313 -14.83 8.29 4.05
C THR A 313 -15.12 9.39 3.03
N TYR A 314 -16.27 10.05 3.19
CA TYR A 314 -16.61 11.24 2.42
C TYR A 314 -16.43 12.50 3.27
N ILE A 315 -15.78 13.51 2.69
CA ILE A 315 -15.53 14.82 3.29
C ILE A 315 -16.33 15.85 2.50
N PRO A 316 -17.58 16.18 2.95
CA PRO A 316 -18.51 16.98 2.17
C PRO A 316 -17.97 18.37 1.80
N ASP A 317 -17.36 19.06 2.75
CA ASP A 317 -16.91 20.44 2.57
C ASP A 317 -15.76 20.56 1.56
N MET A 318 -14.98 19.49 1.42
CA MET A 318 -13.88 19.39 0.46
C MET A 318 -14.30 18.65 -0.82
N LYS A 319 -15.51 18.10 -0.87
CA LYS A 319 -16.02 17.24 -1.97
C LYS A 319 -15.05 16.11 -2.30
N ALA A 320 -14.43 15.52 -1.27
CA ALA A 320 -13.44 14.49 -1.38
C ALA A 320 -14.01 13.16 -0.88
N LEU A 321 -13.76 12.08 -1.64
CA LEU A 321 -14.13 10.73 -1.26
C LEU A 321 -12.85 9.88 -1.16
N TRP A 322 -12.61 9.36 0.03
CA TRP A 322 -11.56 8.39 0.32
C TRP A 322 -12.15 6.99 0.28
N MET A 323 -11.63 6.12 -0.56
CA MET A 323 -12.15 4.75 -0.73
C MET A 323 -11.13 3.67 -0.33
N ALA A 324 -10.10 4.04 0.39
CA ALA A 324 -9.05 3.14 0.83
C ALA A 324 -8.56 2.23 -0.31
N GLU A 325 -8.58 0.91 -0.13
CA GLU A 325 -8.23 -0.07 -1.16
C GLU A 325 -9.46 -0.72 -1.83
N ASN A 326 -10.68 -0.34 -1.45
CA ASN A 326 -11.90 -0.77 -2.13
C ASN A 326 -11.90 -0.39 -3.62
N VAL A 327 -11.28 0.74 -3.95
CA VAL A 327 -11.12 1.20 -5.32
C VAL A 327 -9.68 1.58 -5.58
N THR A 328 -8.96 0.71 -6.25
CA THR A 328 -7.60 0.94 -6.75
C THR A 328 -7.56 0.74 -8.25
N SER A 329 -6.53 1.27 -8.90
CA SER A 329 -6.34 1.11 -10.34
C SER A 329 -6.06 -0.34 -10.77
N THR A 330 -5.74 -1.23 -9.84
CA THR A 330 -5.30 -2.60 -10.12
C THR A 330 -6.23 -3.70 -9.64
N LEU A 331 -7.28 -3.38 -8.87
CA LEU A 331 -8.21 -4.36 -8.28
C LEU A 331 -7.48 -5.56 -7.66
N HIS A 332 -6.50 -5.29 -6.83
CA HIS A 332 -5.71 -6.33 -6.16
C HIS A 332 -6.56 -7.13 -5.15
N ASN A 333 -6.01 -8.24 -4.64
CA ASN A 333 -6.61 -9.08 -3.61
C ASN A 333 -7.94 -9.80 -3.96
N ILE A 334 -8.33 -9.84 -5.22
CA ILE A 334 -9.52 -10.57 -5.68
C ILE A 334 -9.22 -12.01 -6.13
N HIS A 335 -7.98 -12.47 -6.03
CA HIS A 335 -7.57 -13.80 -6.44
C HIS A 335 -7.80 -14.84 -5.32
N LEU A 336 -7.92 -16.13 -5.72
CA LEU A 336 -8.22 -17.25 -4.83
C LEU A 336 -7.12 -17.59 -3.81
N ALA A 337 -5.90 -17.09 -3.99
CA ALA A 337 -4.78 -17.36 -3.07
C ALA A 337 -4.91 -16.62 -1.73
N ARG A 338 -5.77 -15.62 -1.66
CA ARG A 338 -6.09 -14.90 -0.44
C ARG A 338 -7.28 -15.54 0.26
N HIS A 339 -7.37 -15.38 1.58
CA HIS A 339 -8.49 -15.89 2.36
C HIS A 339 -9.85 -15.33 1.89
N ALA A 340 -10.93 -15.83 2.48
CA ALA A 340 -12.31 -15.51 2.10
C ALA A 340 -12.75 -14.03 2.32
N GLY A 341 -11.81 -13.13 2.65
CA GLY A 341 -12.12 -11.72 2.96
C GLY A 341 -12.51 -10.87 1.74
N ALA A 342 -11.71 -10.92 0.68
CA ALA A 342 -11.98 -10.12 -0.51
C ALA A 342 -12.96 -10.83 -1.45
N ARG A 343 -14.19 -10.38 -1.48
CA ARG A 343 -15.22 -10.89 -2.40
C ARG A 343 -15.47 -9.85 -3.48
N SER A 344 -15.10 -10.17 -4.73
CA SER A 344 -15.28 -9.29 -5.89
C SER A 344 -16.72 -8.74 -6.03
N ALA A 345 -17.72 -9.58 -5.71
CA ALA A 345 -19.12 -9.15 -5.72
C ALA A 345 -19.40 -8.08 -4.66
N GLN A 346 -18.80 -8.17 -3.46
CA GLN A 346 -18.95 -7.17 -2.41
C GLN A 346 -18.21 -5.88 -2.74
N LEU A 347 -17.02 -5.95 -3.36
CA LEU A 347 -16.32 -4.78 -3.87
C LEU A 347 -17.16 -4.01 -4.89
N VAL A 348 -17.76 -4.72 -5.84
CA VAL A 348 -18.68 -4.09 -6.82
C VAL A 348 -19.89 -3.48 -6.14
N GLU A 349 -20.51 -4.19 -5.19
CA GLU A 349 -21.67 -3.67 -4.44
C GLU A 349 -21.31 -2.42 -3.64
N VAL A 350 -20.17 -2.42 -2.95
CA VAL A 350 -19.69 -1.28 -2.16
C VAL A 350 -19.36 -0.09 -3.06
N TYR A 351 -18.72 -0.34 -4.21
CA TYR A 351 -18.46 0.71 -5.19
C TYR A 351 -19.76 1.40 -5.62
N TRP A 352 -20.78 0.62 -6.01
CA TRP A 352 -22.09 1.16 -6.40
C TRP A 352 -22.79 1.86 -5.24
N ARG A 353 -22.83 1.26 -4.06
CA ARG A 353 -23.45 1.86 -2.87
C ARG A 353 -22.71 3.10 -2.41
N GLY A 354 -21.37 3.07 -2.39
CA GLY A 354 -20.56 4.23 -2.05
C GLY A 354 -20.78 5.40 -2.98
N SER A 355 -20.73 5.15 -4.28
CA SER A 355 -21.01 6.19 -5.30
C SER A 355 -22.44 6.73 -5.24
N LEU A 356 -23.42 5.91 -4.83
CA LEU A 356 -24.83 6.33 -4.67
C LEU A 356 -25.07 7.05 -3.34
N SER A 357 -24.46 6.55 -2.24
CA SER A 357 -24.69 7.10 -0.89
C SER A 357 -24.07 8.47 -0.69
N PHE A 358 -22.96 8.74 -1.39
CA PHE A 358 -22.23 10.01 -1.30
C PHE A 358 -22.52 10.97 -2.45
N ARG A 359 -23.52 10.70 -3.30
CA ARG A 359 -23.91 11.67 -4.34
C ARG A 359 -24.45 12.92 -3.68
N PRO A 360 -23.85 14.11 -3.88
CA PRO A 360 -24.48 15.35 -3.49
C PRO A 360 -25.80 15.50 -4.24
N GLY A 361 -26.86 15.85 -3.57
CA GLY A 361 -28.11 16.23 -4.23
C GLY A 361 -27.87 17.42 -5.15
N GLY A 362 -27.79 17.16 -6.46
CA GLY A 362 -27.62 18.19 -7.50
C GLY A 362 -26.19 18.34 -8.03
N GLY A 363 -25.89 17.61 -9.08
CA GLY A 363 -25.07 18.03 -10.23
C GLY A 363 -23.62 18.48 -10.04
N GLY A 364 -22.88 18.03 -9.03
CA GLY A 364 -21.44 18.33 -8.89
C GLY A 364 -20.56 17.11 -9.07
N ASP A 365 -19.57 17.18 -9.94
CA ASP A 365 -18.55 16.13 -10.10
C ASP A 365 -17.79 15.94 -8.78
N VAL A 366 -17.91 14.76 -8.16
CA VAL A 366 -17.05 14.36 -7.03
C VAL A 366 -15.70 13.94 -7.62
N ARG A 367 -14.66 14.72 -7.41
CA ARG A 367 -13.30 14.30 -7.79
C ARG A 367 -12.82 13.28 -6.77
N LEU A 368 -12.49 12.08 -7.24
CA LEU A 368 -11.92 11.00 -6.43
C LEU A 368 -10.40 11.18 -6.36
N PRO A 369 -9.77 11.35 -5.18
CA PRO A 369 -8.35 11.65 -5.06
C PRO A 369 -7.40 10.59 -5.63
N SER A 370 -7.83 9.31 -5.67
CA SER A 370 -7.02 8.20 -6.19
C SER A 370 -7.44 7.71 -7.58
N LEU A 371 -8.46 8.32 -8.20
CA LEU A 371 -9.06 7.89 -9.46
C LEU A 371 -8.72 8.82 -10.63
N ALA A 372 -7.51 9.35 -10.67
CA ALA A 372 -7.02 10.02 -11.87
C ALA A 372 -7.00 9.10 -13.12
N ALA A 373 -7.21 7.79 -12.95
CA ALA A 373 -7.02 6.78 -13.97
C ALA A 373 -8.29 6.13 -14.55
N LEU A 374 -9.47 6.34 -13.97
CA LEU A 374 -10.70 5.82 -14.56
C LEU A 374 -11.34 6.89 -15.47
N GLY A 375 -10.85 6.92 -16.71
CA GLY A 375 -11.44 7.75 -17.76
C GLY A 375 -12.95 7.49 -17.89
N LYS A 376 -13.74 8.58 -17.89
CA LYS A 376 -15.10 8.54 -18.41
C LYS A 376 -15.06 7.87 -19.79
N ARG A 377 -15.70 6.70 -19.94
CA ARG A 377 -16.20 6.32 -21.25
C ARG A 377 -17.25 7.35 -21.58
N GLU A 378 -16.95 8.26 -22.47
CA GLU A 378 -18.01 8.96 -23.21
C GLU A 378 -18.78 7.87 -23.98
N ASP A 379 -20.06 7.80 -23.72
CA ASP A 379 -20.99 7.01 -24.52
C ASP A 379 -20.90 7.49 -25.97
N SER A 380 -20.05 6.86 -26.74
CA SER A 380 -20.14 6.93 -28.20
C SER A 380 -21.35 6.09 -28.60
N GLY A 381 -22.40 6.79 -28.98
CA GLY A 381 -23.68 6.23 -29.37
C GLY A 381 -23.54 5.02 -30.29
N GLY A 382 -24.00 3.87 -29.80
CA GLY A 382 -24.21 2.69 -30.63
C GLY A 382 -25.44 2.89 -31.52
N PRO A 383 -25.44 2.39 -32.76
CA PRO A 383 -26.53 2.59 -33.69
C PRO A 383 -27.78 1.84 -33.22
N SER A 384 -28.91 2.56 -33.25
CA SER A 384 -30.27 2.01 -33.10
C SER A 384 -30.48 0.82 -34.04
N ARG A 385 -30.75 -0.36 -33.50
CA ARG A 385 -31.40 -1.41 -34.30
C ARG A 385 -32.89 -1.08 -34.38
N ALA A 386 -33.32 -0.64 -35.53
CA ALA A 386 -34.68 -0.73 -35.97
C ALA A 386 -34.92 -2.09 -36.66
N ALA A 387 -36.16 -2.61 -36.47
CA ALA A 387 -36.83 -3.77 -36.97
C ALA A 387 -36.51 -5.11 -36.34
#